data_ec33cf399f42c727cdf19302d954a45d
#
_entry.id   ec33cf399f42c727cdf19302d954a45d
#
_cell.length_a   1.000
_cell.length_b   1.000
_cell.length_c   1.000
_cell.angle_alpha   90.00
_cell.angle_beta   90.00
_cell.angle_gamma   90.00
#
_symmetry.space_group_name_H-M   'P 1'
#
loop_
_entity.id
_entity.type
_entity.pdbx_description
1 polymer ?
#
loop_
_entity_poly.entity_id
_entity_poly.type
_entity_poly.pdbx_seq_one_letter_code
_entity_poly.pdbx_strand_id
1 'polypeptide(L)'
;MKVKSILMGAVAACAMAPAAFAERGADGHLNIIYWQAPSILNPYLSGGTKDLESSSMIIEPLGRYDQNGNMVALLATEIPTLANGGVSQDLKTITWELREGMKWSDGSALTAADVVFTAEYCMHPEGGCAQLAKFEGVESVEALDDLTVKVSFKEPKPNPYGPFMGAQSPIIQKAQFGDCLGAKAPECTSANFGPIGTGPFKVDEFKPNDVISMSANDNYRDPAKPAYATVTFKGGGDATGAGRAVLETGEFDYAWNLQLAPDVLAKMQQAGKGVLEVGFGSLVERIMLNMTDPNPNLPEGERSTAKHPHPFLSDPAVRKALSMAIDRTLLTEIGYGQAGRPTCDLVPAPAIYTSGNNACLTQDIAGANKMLDDAGWVKGADGVRAKDGVRLSILYQTSTNAVRQDFQALIKQWWEEIGVETELRNINASVFFGGDPGSPDTFQKFYADVQMYANNFDGTDPEAYMAAQTCGKAPRPESQWQGENI
;
A
#
# COMPACT_ATOMS: atom_id res chain seq x y z
N MET A 1 -50.78 -0.96 -75.49
CA MET A 1 -49.45 -1.49 -75.17
C MET A 1 -49.25 -1.29 -73.66
N LYS A 2 -49.25 -2.37 -72.86
CA LYS A 2 -49.05 -2.34 -71.42
C LYS A 2 -47.61 -2.77 -71.15
N VAL A 3 -46.80 -1.85 -70.62
CA VAL A 3 -45.42 -2.12 -70.13
C VAL A 3 -45.53 -2.61 -68.68
N LYS A 4 -45.08 -3.83 -68.41
CA LYS A 4 -44.95 -4.41 -67.08
C LYS A 4 -43.58 -4.06 -66.55
N SER A 5 -43.54 -3.29 -65.49
CA SER A 5 -42.34 -3.04 -64.70
C SER A 5 -42.08 -4.23 -63.76
N ILE A 6 -40.95 -4.88 -63.91
CA ILE A 6 -40.44 -5.88 -62.92
C ILE A 6 -39.61 -5.19 -61.93
N LEU A 7 -40.06 -5.17 -60.65
CA LEU A 7 -39.25 -4.78 -59.51
C LEU A 7 -38.38 -5.97 -59.10
N MET A 8 -37.06 -5.85 -59.31
CA MET A 8 -36.08 -6.72 -58.65
C MET A 8 -35.81 -6.24 -57.22
N GLY A 9 -36.25 -6.98 -56.23
CA GLY A 9 -35.90 -6.76 -54.85
C GLY A 9 -34.48 -7.27 -54.57
N ALA A 10 -33.54 -6.35 -54.27
CA ALA A 10 -32.24 -6.70 -53.77
C ALA A 10 -32.34 -7.08 -52.28
N VAL A 11 -32.19 -8.34 -51.95
CA VAL A 11 -32.01 -8.83 -50.58
C VAL A 11 -30.58 -8.50 -50.18
N ALA A 12 -30.39 -7.46 -49.34
CA ALA A 12 -29.12 -7.17 -48.68
C ALA A 12 -28.91 -8.22 -47.58
N ALA A 13 -28.06 -9.20 -47.84
CA ALA A 13 -27.53 -10.09 -46.80
C ALA A 13 -26.56 -9.27 -45.93
N CYS A 14 -27.02 -8.82 -44.78
CA CYS A 14 -26.13 -8.36 -43.74
C CYS A 14 -25.30 -9.56 -43.25
N ALA A 15 -24.09 -9.69 -43.76
CA ALA A 15 -23.09 -10.54 -43.15
C ALA A 15 -22.78 -9.98 -41.75
N MET A 16 -23.30 -10.62 -40.69
CA MET A 16 -22.81 -10.42 -39.35
C MET A 16 -21.35 -10.92 -39.38
N ALA A 17 -20.40 -9.99 -39.45
CA ALA A 17 -19.02 -10.30 -39.14
C ALA A 17 -19.01 -10.79 -37.70
N PRO A 18 -18.41 -11.95 -37.37
CA PRO A 18 -18.22 -12.33 -35.98
C PRO A 18 -17.44 -11.22 -35.33
N ALA A 19 -17.90 -10.75 -34.15
CA ALA A 19 -17.12 -9.84 -33.32
C ALA A 19 -15.77 -10.54 -33.10
N ALA A 20 -14.72 -9.99 -33.68
CA ALA A 20 -13.36 -10.45 -33.38
C ALA A 20 -13.11 -10.19 -31.90
N PHE A 21 -13.17 -11.23 -31.11
CA PHE A 21 -12.67 -11.16 -29.75
C PHE A 21 -11.17 -10.82 -29.86
N ALA A 22 -10.74 -9.79 -29.13
CA ALA A 22 -9.31 -9.50 -29.04
C ALA A 22 -8.59 -10.78 -28.56
N GLU A 23 -7.56 -11.20 -29.29
CA GLU A 23 -6.74 -12.33 -28.88
C GLU A 23 -5.84 -11.91 -27.71
N ARG A 24 -5.59 -12.82 -26.80
CA ARG A 24 -4.61 -12.62 -25.71
C ARG A 24 -3.27 -12.20 -26.30
N GLY A 25 -2.69 -11.12 -25.76
CA GLY A 25 -1.39 -10.61 -26.17
C GLY A 25 -1.41 -9.81 -27.48
N ALA A 26 -2.58 -9.47 -28.04
CA ALA A 26 -2.70 -8.77 -29.32
C ALA A 26 -1.97 -7.41 -29.35
N ASP A 27 -1.89 -6.72 -28.21
CA ASP A 27 -1.25 -5.40 -28.08
C ASP A 27 0.28 -5.47 -27.94
N GLY A 28 0.85 -6.67 -27.93
CA GLY A 28 2.30 -6.89 -27.92
C GLY A 28 2.95 -6.68 -26.56
N HIS A 29 3.77 -5.65 -26.40
CA HIS A 29 4.61 -5.42 -25.23
C HIS A 29 4.20 -4.16 -24.46
N LEU A 30 4.25 -4.22 -23.11
CA LEU A 30 3.99 -3.11 -22.21
C LEU A 30 5.25 -2.80 -21.38
N ASN A 31 5.67 -1.53 -21.37
CA ASN A 31 6.78 -1.03 -20.55
C ASN A 31 6.27 -0.22 -19.38
N ILE A 32 6.52 -0.69 -18.17
CA ILE A 32 6.16 -0.01 -16.90
C ILE A 32 7.45 0.44 -16.19
N ILE A 33 7.47 1.63 -15.64
CA ILE A 33 8.59 2.12 -14.81
C ILE A 33 8.12 2.56 -13.43
N TYR A 34 8.76 2.00 -12.39
CA TYR A 34 8.60 2.41 -11.00
C TYR A 34 9.94 2.90 -10.47
N TRP A 35 10.07 4.17 -10.12
CA TRP A 35 11.30 4.69 -9.54
C TRP A 35 11.62 4.07 -8.17
N GLN A 36 10.59 3.63 -7.43
CA GLN A 36 10.73 2.74 -6.29
C GLN A 36 10.66 1.29 -6.79
N ALA A 37 11.81 0.69 -7.03
CA ALA A 37 11.88 -0.64 -7.60
C ALA A 37 11.24 -1.72 -6.70
N PRO A 38 10.49 -2.67 -7.26
CA PRO A 38 10.07 -3.85 -6.53
C PRO A 38 11.25 -4.63 -5.96
N SER A 39 11.13 -5.05 -4.71
CA SER A 39 12.17 -5.79 -3.99
C SER A 39 11.82 -7.26 -3.75
N ILE A 40 10.52 -7.58 -3.82
CA ILE A 40 9.97 -8.92 -3.62
C ILE A 40 8.62 -9.02 -4.35
N LEU A 41 8.21 -10.24 -4.72
CA LEU A 41 6.91 -10.50 -5.34
C LEU A 41 5.96 -11.28 -4.42
N ASN A 42 6.34 -11.44 -3.16
CA ASN A 42 5.47 -11.97 -2.12
C ASN A 42 4.95 -10.81 -1.24
N PRO A 43 3.68 -10.37 -1.39
CA PRO A 43 3.13 -9.22 -0.68
C PRO A 43 3.00 -9.47 0.84
N TYR A 44 3.03 -10.71 1.29
CA TYR A 44 2.99 -11.03 2.71
C TYR A 44 4.29 -10.69 3.45
N LEU A 45 5.38 -10.44 2.70
CA LEU A 45 6.68 -10.06 3.27
C LEU A 45 7.07 -8.61 2.94
N SER A 46 6.13 -7.77 2.52
CA SER A 46 6.38 -6.34 2.28
C SER A 46 5.16 -5.49 2.62
N GLY A 47 5.41 -4.30 3.21
CA GLY A 47 4.43 -3.23 3.37
C GLY A 47 4.47 -2.20 2.24
N GLY A 48 5.37 -2.36 1.26
CA GLY A 48 5.58 -1.38 0.18
C GLY A 48 4.58 -1.51 -0.97
N THR A 49 3.86 -0.44 -1.31
CA THR A 49 2.89 -0.41 -2.42
C THR A 49 3.51 -0.89 -3.74
N LYS A 50 4.78 -0.55 -3.99
CA LYS A 50 5.54 -1.01 -5.18
C LYS A 50 5.58 -2.55 -5.33
N ASP A 51 5.68 -3.27 -4.21
CA ASP A 51 5.72 -4.74 -4.18
C ASP A 51 4.30 -5.32 -4.28
N LEU A 52 3.33 -4.68 -3.61
CA LEU A 52 1.91 -5.08 -3.68
C LEU A 52 1.35 -4.94 -5.09
N GLU A 53 1.61 -3.81 -5.76
CA GLU A 53 1.09 -3.55 -7.10
C GLU A 53 1.76 -4.44 -8.15
N SER A 54 3.08 -4.60 -8.11
CA SER A 54 3.78 -5.46 -9.05
C SER A 54 3.38 -6.93 -8.91
N SER A 55 3.21 -7.42 -7.68
CA SER A 55 2.76 -8.80 -7.43
C SER A 55 1.29 -9.03 -7.84
N SER A 56 0.44 -7.98 -7.79
CA SER A 56 -0.98 -8.10 -8.17
C SER A 56 -1.22 -8.42 -9.64
N MET A 57 -0.21 -8.27 -10.50
CA MET A 57 -0.25 -8.74 -11.89
C MET A 57 -0.11 -10.26 -12.02
N ILE A 58 0.36 -10.93 -10.95
CA ILE A 58 0.75 -12.34 -10.93
C ILE A 58 -0.18 -13.15 -10.03
N ILE A 59 -0.42 -12.70 -8.80
CA ILE A 59 -1.23 -13.38 -7.79
C ILE A 59 -2.47 -12.56 -7.46
N GLU A 60 -3.60 -13.24 -7.30
CA GLU A 60 -4.91 -12.60 -7.14
C GLU A 60 -5.58 -12.96 -5.82
N PRO A 61 -6.39 -12.03 -5.25
CA PRO A 61 -7.27 -12.30 -4.11
C PRO A 61 -8.59 -12.95 -4.56
N LEU A 62 -9.42 -13.35 -3.61
CA LEU A 62 -10.79 -13.81 -3.88
C LEU A 62 -11.65 -12.71 -4.49
N GLY A 63 -11.46 -11.48 -4.04
CA GLY A 63 -12.10 -10.29 -4.58
C GLY A 63 -11.22 -9.05 -4.42
N ARG A 64 -11.60 -7.97 -5.10
CA ARG A 64 -10.91 -6.67 -5.03
C ARG A 64 -11.89 -5.52 -4.99
N TYR A 65 -11.40 -4.31 -4.84
CA TYR A 65 -12.18 -3.09 -5.03
C TYR A 65 -11.93 -2.50 -6.42
N ASP A 66 -12.98 -1.98 -7.05
CA ASP A 66 -12.85 -1.20 -8.29
C ASP A 66 -12.48 0.27 -7.96
N GLN A 67 -12.32 1.10 -8.99
CA GLN A 67 -11.97 2.52 -8.86
C GLN A 67 -13.01 3.37 -8.11
N ASN A 68 -14.20 2.84 -7.88
CA ASN A 68 -15.28 3.49 -7.13
C ASN A 68 -15.40 2.94 -5.70
N GLY A 69 -14.54 1.99 -5.31
CA GLY A 69 -14.58 1.32 -4.02
C GLY A 69 -15.60 0.17 -3.93
N ASN A 70 -16.23 -0.24 -5.05
CA ASN A 70 -17.14 -1.38 -5.04
C ASN A 70 -16.35 -2.69 -5.02
N MET A 71 -16.85 -3.67 -4.27
CA MET A 71 -16.27 -5.01 -4.22
C MET A 71 -16.59 -5.78 -5.51
N VAL A 72 -15.56 -6.38 -6.11
CA VAL A 72 -15.63 -7.17 -7.34
C VAL A 72 -15.01 -8.53 -7.10
N ALA A 73 -15.76 -9.61 -7.38
CA ALA A 73 -15.25 -10.98 -7.26
C ALA A 73 -14.24 -11.29 -8.37
N LEU A 74 -13.10 -11.91 -7.99
CA LEU A 74 -12.06 -12.39 -8.89
C LEU A 74 -11.99 -13.90 -8.93
N LEU A 75 -11.38 -14.51 -7.91
CA LEU A 75 -11.28 -15.99 -7.78
C LEU A 75 -12.57 -16.57 -7.18
N ALA A 76 -13.33 -15.76 -6.42
CA ALA A 76 -14.65 -16.14 -5.94
C ALA A 76 -15.73 -15.99 -7.04
N THR A 77 -16.80 -16.75 -6.92
CA THR A 77 -17.98 -16.66 -7.80
C THR A 77 -18.71 -15.34 -7.67
N GLU A 78 -18.90 -14.90 -6.39
CA GLU A 78 -19.52 -13.64 -6.01
C GLU A 78 -18.94 -13.13 -4.69
N ILE A 79 -19.26 -11.90 -4.30
CA ILE A 79 -18.92 -11.37 -2.98
C ILE A 79 -19.95 -11.88 -1.97
N PRO A 80 -19.51 -12.59 -0.91
CA PRO A 80 -20.40 -13.02 0.16
C PRO A 80 -21.00 -11.83 0.91
N THR A 81 -22.29 -11.85 1.17
CA THR A 81 -23.02 -10.80 1.89
C THR A 81 -24.06 -11.40 2.84
N LEU A 82 -24.63 -10.57 3.72
CA LEU A 82 -25.81 -10.97 4.50
C LEU A 82 -27.00 -11.34 3.59
N ALA A 83 -27.14 -10.63 2.47
CA ALA A 83 -28.29 -10.80 1.57
C ALA A 83 -28.25 -12.12 0.79
N ASN A 84 -27.07 -12.57 0.37
CA ASN A 84 -26.91 -13.87 -0.32
C ASN A 84 -26.59 -15.03 0.64
N GLY A 85 -26.54 -14.77 1.95
CA GLY A 85 -26.27 -15.78 2.96
C GLY A 85 -24.81 -16.15 3.13
N GLY A 86 -23.90 -15.56 2.36
CA GLY A 86 -22.46 -15.78 2.47
C GLY A 86 -21.83 -15.20 3.74
N VAL A 87 -22.49 -14.22 4.38
CA VAL A 87 -22.17 -13.73 5.72
C VAL A 87 -23.26 -14.18 6.68
N SER A 88 -22.90 -14.74 7.83
CA SER A 88 -23.85 -15.20 8.83
C SER A 88 -24.56 -14.02 9.53
N GLN A 89 -25.80 -14.25 10.02
CA GLN A 89 -26.61 -13.24 10.69
C GLN A 89 -26.00 -12.70 11.99
N ASP A 90 -25.19 -13.50 12.66
CA ASP A 90 -24.45 -13.12 13.86
C ASP A 90 -23.11 -12.43 13.52
N LEU A 91 -22.83 -12.24 12.24
CA LEU A 91 -21.59 -11.61 11.71
C LEU A 91 -20.30 -12.34 12.12
N LYS A 92 -20.38 -13.61 12.51
CA LYS A 92 -19.22 -14.38 12.96
C LYS A 92 -18.60 -15.26 11.88
N THR A 93 -19.25 -15.41 10.73
CA THR A 93 -18.66 -16.20 9.64
C THR A 93 -18.87 -15.55 8.29
N ILE A 94 -17.89 -15.74 7.39
CA ILE A 94 -18.02 -15.46 5.96
C ILE A 94 -17.62 -16.73 5.20
N THR A 95 -18.45 -17.12 4.21
CA THR A 95 -18.21 -18.27 3.36
C THR A 95 -17.98 -17.82 1.92
N TRP A 96 -16.85 -18.21 1.35
CA TRP A 96 -16.46 -17.93 0.00
C TRP A 96 -16.63 -19.15 -0.90
N GLU A 97 -17.21 -18.98 -2.07
CA GLU A 97 -17.27 -20.00 -3.12
C GLU A 97 -16.27 -19.64 -4.22
N LEU A 98 -15.32 -20.55 -4.50
CA LEU A 98 -14.35 -20.38 -5.56
C LEU A 98 -14.98 -20.70 -6.92
N ARG A 99 -14.50 -20.02 -7.96
CA ARG A 99 -14.89 -20.35 -9.34
C ARG A 99 -14.36 -21.71 -9.70
N GLU A 100 -15.20 -22.53 -10.32
CA GLU A 100 -14.79 -23.84 -10.85
C GLU A 100 -13.78 -23.69 -12.01
N GLY A 101 -12.84 -24.61 -12.10
CA GLY A 101 -11.88 -24.69 -13.20
C GLY A 101 -10.76 -23.63 -13.17
N MET A 102 -10.61 -22.90 -12.08
CA MET A 102 -9.50 -21.96 -11.89
C MET A 102 -8.17 -22.70 -11.84
N LYS A 103 -7.16 -22.13 -12.51
CA LYS A 103 -5.83 -22.72 -12.63
C LYS A 103 -4.75 -21.72 -12.22
N TRP A 104 -3.72 -22.26 -11.62
CA TRP A 104 -2.44 -21.61 -11.46
C TRP A 104 -1.70 -21.51 -12.82
N SER A 105 -0.68 -20.67 -12.91
CA SER A 105 0.10 -20.49 -14.14
C SER A 105 0.89 -21.75 -14.56
N ASP A 106 1.13 -22.68 -13.63
CA ASP A 106 1.71 -24.00 -13.91
C ASP A 106 0.69 -25.04 -14.42
N GLY A 107 -0.60 -24.67 -14.48
CA GLY A 107 -1.70 -25.53 -14.94
C GLY A 107 -2.37 -26.36 -13.86
N SER A 108 -1.86 -26.38 -12.63
CA SER A 108 -2.49 -27.05 -11.49
C SER A 108 -3.80 -26.32 -11.06
N ALA A 109 -4.71 -27.04 -10.43
CA ALA A 109 -5.99 -26.48 -9.98
C ALA A 109 -5.81 -25.61 -8.73
N LEU A 110 -6.52 -24.46 -8.72
CA LEU A 110 -6.76 -23.70 -7.47
C LEU A 110 -7.86 -24.39 -6.67
N THR A 111 -7.64 -24.56 -5.38
CA THR A 111 -8.62 -25.17 -4.46
C THR A 111 -8.73 -24.40 -3.16
N ALA A 112 -9.76 -24.72 -2.37
CA ALA A 112 -9.95 -24.19 -1.01
C ALA A 112 -8.74 -24.46 -0.09
N ALA A 113 -7.97 -25.53 -0.35
CA ALA A 113 -6.74 -25.82 0.41
C ALA A 113 -5.65 -24.74 0.24
N ASP A 114 -5.60 -24.05 -0.89
CA ASP A 114 -4.67 -22.91 -1.11
C ASP A 114 -5.09 -21.70 -0.28
N VAL A 115 -6.39 -21.45 -0.17
CA VAL A 115 -6.94 -20.35 0.64
C VAL A 115 -6.70 -20.58 2.13
N VAL A 116 -6.95 -21.80 2.62
CA VAL A 116 -6.66 -22.20 4.00
C VAL A 116 -5.17 -22.05 4.29
N PHE A 117 -4.32 -22.56 3.39
CA PHE A 117 -2.87 -22.43 3.52
C PHE A 117 -2.41 -20.95 3.55
N THR A 118 -3.02 -20.10 2.75
CA THR A 118 -2.69 -18.66 2.74
C THR A 118 -2.95 -18.02 4.11
N ALA A 119 -4.06 -18.37 4.77
CA ALA A 119 -4.32 -17.93 6.13
C ALA A 119 -3.30 -18.48 7.13
N GLU A 120 -3.00 -19.78 7.04
CA GLU A 120 -1.98 -20.43 7.87
C GLU A 120 -0.62 -19.75 7.73
N TYR A 121 -0.22 -19.44 6.49
CA TYR A 121 1.03 -18.74 6.19
C TYR A 121 1.11 -17.34 6.85
N CYS A 122 0.08 -16.52 6.70
CA CYS A 122 0.10 -15.17 7.25
C CYS A 122 -0.14 -15.15 8.77
N MET A 123 -0.96 -16.04 9.30
CA MET A 123 -1.27 -16.10 10.73
C MET A 123 -0.22 -16.88 11.54
N HIS A 124 0.81 -17.45 10.90
CA HIS A 124 1.85 -18.18 11.60
C HIS A 124 2.61 -17.24 12.55
N PRO A 125 2.77 -17.58 13.83
CA PRO A 125 3.33 -16.68 14.86
C PRO A 125 4.79 -16.28 14.59
N GLU A 126 5.53 -17.08 13.81
CA GLU A 126 6.91 -16.80 13.43
C GLU A 126 7.05 -16.34 11.96
N GLY A 127 5.94 -16.11 11.25
CA GLY A 127 5.94 -15.85 9.79
C GLY A 127 6.33 -14.43 9.37
N GLY A 128 6.27 -13.46 10.28
CA GLY A 128 6.59 -12.06 9.95
C GLY A 128 5.70 -11.47 8.85
N CYS A 129 4.42 -11.85 8.82
CA CYS A 129 3.50 -11.40 7.78
C CYS A 129 3.20 -9.90 7.89
N ALA A 130 3.60 -9.12 6.89
CA ALA A 130 3.34 -7.68 6.81
C ALA A 130 1.84 -7.36 6.72
N GLN A 131 1.01 -8.32 6.33
CA GLN A 131 -0.43 -8.17 6.15
C GLN A 131 -1.25 -8.81 7.29
N LEU A 132 -0.63 -9.12 8.41
CA LEU A 132 -1.29 -9.81 9.54
C LEU A 132 -2.56 -9.10 10.02
N ALA A 133 -2.61 -7.76 9.93
CA ALA A 133 -3.78 -6.97 10.29
C ALA A 133 -5.04 -7.33 9.48
N LYS A 134 -4.90 -7.85 8.26
CA LYS A 134 -6.03 -8.33 7.45
C LYS A 134 -6.74 -9.54 8.06
N PHE A 135 -6.03 -10.30 8.89
CA PHE A 135 -6.55 -11.49 9.57
C PHE A 135 -6.95 -11.21 11.03
N GLU A 136 -7.10 -9.93 11.40
CA GLU A 136 -7.52 -9.51 12.74
C GLU A 136 -8.87 -10.12 13.12
N GLY A 137 -8.89 -10.80 14.29
CA GLY A 137 -10.09 -11.43 14.84
C GLY A 137 -10.46 -12.77 14.20
N VAL A 138 -9.73 -13.24 13.19
CA VAL A 138 -9.94 -14.58 12.62
C VAL A 138 -9.67 -15.64 13.69
N GLU A 139 -10.59 -16.57 13.86
CA GLU A 139 -10.48 -17.74 14.73
C GLU A 139 -10.00 -18.96 13.92
N SER A 140 -10.65 -19.22 12.78
CA SER A 140 -10.29 -20.32 11.88
C SER A 140 -10.60 -19.99 10.43
N VAL A 141 -9.89 -20.68 9.52
CA VAL A 141 -10.20 -20.75 8.09
C VAL A 141 -10.24 -22.23 7.70
N GLU A 142 -11.36 -22.68 7.17
CA GLU A 142 -11.64 -24.10 6.93
C GLU A 142 -12.14 -24.30 5.49
N ALA A 143 -11.61 -25.33 4.82
CA ALA A 143 -12.17 -25.82 3.58
C ALA A 143 -13.36 -26.73 3.92
N LEU A 144 -14.56 -26.39 3.46
CA LEU A 144 -15.75 -27.23 3.62
C LEU A 144 -15.79 -28.29 2.52
N ASP A 145 -15.27 -27.97 1.36
CA ASP A 145 -15.01 -28.84 0.21
C ASP A 145 -13.90 -28.21 -0.65
N ASP A 146 -13.66 -28.74 -1.87
CA ASP A 146 -12.58 -28.27 -2.74
C ASP A 146 -12.76 -26.81 -3.23
N LEU A 147 -13.97 -26.26 -3.19
CA LEU A 147 -14.30 -24.94 -3.71
C LEU A 147 -14.91 -24.00 -2.67
N THR A 148 -15.19 -24.47 -1.46
CA THR A 148 -15.88 -23.70 -0.43
C THR A 148 -14.98 -23.48 0.78
N VAL A 149 -14.76 -22.20 1.14
CA VAL A 149 -13.95 -21.79 2.28
C VAL A 149 -14.80 -20.99 3.26
N LYS A 150 -14.74 -21.40 4.53
CA LYS A 150 -15.38 -20.69 5.64
C LYS A 150 -14.34 -20.03 6.51
N VAL A 151 -14.48 -18.73 6.75
CA VAL A 151 -13.72 -17.96 7.74
C VAL A 151 -14.60 -17.74 8.96
N SER A 152 -14.12 -18.09 10.14
CA SER A 152 -14.80 -17.83 11.42
C SER A 152 -14.05 -16.77 12.20
N PHE A 153 -14.79 -15.86 12.86
CA PHE A 153 -14.27 -14.79 13.69
C PHE A 153 -14.59 -15.04 15.16
N LYS A 154 -13.67 -14.64 16.04
CA LYS A 154 -13.82 -14.75 17.51
C LYS A 154 -15.04 -13.97 18.01
N GLU A 155 -15.25 -12.77 17.44
CA GLU A 155 -16.33 -11.85 17.77
C GLU A 155 -17.07 -11.44 16.48
N PRO A 156 -18.30 -10.88 16.56
CA PRO A 156 -18.99 -10.35 15.40
C PRO A 156 -18.13 -9.34 14.65
N LYS A 157 -17.95 -9.55 13.33
CA LYS A 157 -17.15 -8.72 12.43
C LYS A 157 -18.06 -8.07 11.39
N PRO A 158 -18.49 -6.80 11.58
CA PRO A 158 -19.37 -6.11 10.63
C PRO A 158 -18.77 -5.97 9.23
N ASN A 159 -17.44 -5.79 9.14
CA ASN A 159 -16.70 -5.82 7.89
C ASN A 159 -15.77 -7.07 7.85
N PRO A 160 -16.27 -8.22 7.33
CA PRO A 160 -15.51 -9.48 7.34
C PRO A 160 -14.52 -9.62 6.17
N TYR A 161 -14.33 -8.57 5.35
CA TYR A 161 -13.57 -8.63 4.10
C TYR A 161 -12.09 -8.29 4.27
N GLY A 162 -11.53 -8.34 5.49
CA GLY A 162 -10.09 -8.21 5.72
C GLY A 162 -9.29 -9.29 5.01
N PRO A 163 -9.53 -10.59 5.30
CA PRO A 163 -8.88 -11.69 4.61
C PRO A 163 -9.31 -11.80 3.14
N PHE A 164 -8.34 -12.09 2.26
CA PHE A 164 -8.54 -12.48 0.86
C PHE A 164 -9.15 -11.40 -0.05
N MET A 165 -9.20 -10.15 0.38
CA MET A 165 -9.63 -9.00 -0.42
C MET A 165 -8.48 -8.02 -0.67
N GLY A 166 -8.37 -7.57 -1.94
CA GLY A 166 -7.38 -6.58 -2.36
C GLY A 166 -5.96 -7.13 -2.52
N ALA A 167 -5.06 -6.28 -3.02
CA ALA A 167 -3.67 -6.63 -3.32
C ALA A 167 -2.85 -7.03 -2.10
N GLN A 168 -3.29 -6.68 -0.90
CA GLN A 168 -2.64 -7.02 0.37
C GLN A 168 -2.98 -8.43 0.88
N SER A 169 -3.97 -9.10 0.28
CA SER A 169 -4.40 -10.42 0.75
C SER A 169 -4.71 -11.40 -0.40
N PRO A 170 -3.77 -11.56 -1.37
CA PRO A 170 -3.95 -12.53 -2.46
C PRO A 170 -3.79 -13.96 -1.98
N ILE A 171 -4.22 -14.92 -2.81
CA ILE A 171 -4.04 -16.35 -2.53
C ILE A 171 -2.69 -16.80 -3.06
N ILE A 172 -1.92 -17.52 -2.23
CA ILE A 172 -0.64 -18.13 -2.62
C ILE A 172 -0.79 -19.65 -2.77
N GLN A 173 -0.02 -20.23 -3.69
CA GLN A 173 -0.10 -21.65 -4.00
C GLN A 173 0.53 -22.49 -2.89
N LYS A 174 -0.27 -23.36 -2.27
CA LYS A 174 0.20 -24.27 -1.22
C LYS A 174 1.34 -25.19 -1.69
N ALA A 175 1.27 -25.69 -2.93
CA ALA A 175 2.31 -26.58 -3.48
C ALA A 175 3.68 -25.89 -3.58
N GLN A 176 3.73 -24.58 -3.87
CA GLN A 176 4.96 -23.83 -3.97
C GLN A 176 5.47 -23.35 -2.59
N PHE A 177 4.57 -22.88 -1.73
CA PHE A 177 4.94 -22.22 -0.47
C PHE A 177 4.87 -23.13 0.76
N GLY A 178 4.49 -24.42 0.61
CA GLY A 178 4.23 -25.31 1.75
C GLY A 178 5.42 -25.50 2.71
N ASP A 179 6.64 -25.49 2.18
CA ASP A 179 7.87 -25.58 2.99
C ASP A 179 8.36 -24.21 3.51
N CYS A 180 7.64 -23.11 3.22
CA CYS A 180 7.99 -21.73 3.52
C CYS A 180 7.24 -21.15 4.74
N LEU A 181 6.74 -21.99 5.62
CA LEU A 181 6.00 -21.55 6.81
C LEU A 181 6.91 -20.98 7.91
N GLY A 182 6.39 -20.05 8.66
CA GLY A 182 7.00 -19.48 9.85
C GLY A 182 8.32 -18.77 9.54
N ALA A 183 9.34 -19.00 10.35
CA ALA A 183 10.65 -18.38 10.21
C ALA A 183 11.36 -18.65 8.86
N LYS A 184 10.90 -19.68 8.11
CA LYS A 184 11.42 -19.97 6.77
C LYS A 184 10.87 -19.04 5.67
N ALA A 185 9.79 -18.32 5.92
CA ALA A 185 9.14 -17.48 4.91
C ALA A 185 10.10 -16.55 4.16
N PRO A 186 10.98 -15.78 4.80
CA PRO A 186 11.94 -14.91 4.10
C PRO A 186 13.04 -15.69 3.36
N GLU A 187 13.33 -16.94 3.76
CA GLU A 187 14.39 -17.76 3.16
C GLU A 187 13.96 -18.41 1.83
N CYS A 188 12.66 -18.48 1.55
CA CYS A 188 12.10 -19.09 0.35
C CYS A 188 12.25 -18.19 -0.89
N THR A 189 13.48 -17.80 -1.21
CA THR A 189 13.79 -16.84 -2.28
C THR A 189 13.15 -17.20 -3.61
N SER A 190 13.17 -18.46 -4.03
CA SER A 190 12.58 -18.89 -5.30
C SER A 190 11.07 -18.61 -5.38
N ALA A 191 10.32 -18.94 -4.34
CA ALA A 191 8.88 -18.67 -4.29
C ALA A 191 8.58 -17.18 -4.12
N ASN A 192 9.35 -16.48 -3.29
CA ASN A 192 9.18 -15.06 -3.03
C ASN A 192 9.50 -14.17 -4.25
N PHE A 193 10.35 -14.63 -5.17
CA PHE A 193 10.78 -13.89 -6.35
C PHE A 193 10.13 -14.36 -7.65
N GLY A 194 9.55 -15.56 -7.67
CA GLY A 194 8.85 -16.13 -8.81
C GLY A 194 7.57 -16.85 -8.38
N PRO A 195 6.61 -16.14 -7.77
CA PRO A 195 5.37 -16.79 -7.33
C PRO A 195 4.59 -17.34 -8.53
N ILE A 196 4.11 -18.58 -8.39
CA ILE A 196 3.12 -19.17 -9.27
C ILE A 196 1.77 -18.53 -8.91
N GLY A 197 1.13 -17.88 -9.87
CA GLY A 197 -0.09 -17.12 -9.64
C GLY A 197 -1.24 -17.51 -10.53
N THR A 198 -2.42 -16.97 -10.22
CA THR A 198 -3.64 -17.11 -11.03
C THR A 198 -3.88 -15.91 -11.93
N GLY A 199 -3.04 -14.88 -11.79
CA GLY A 199 -3.17 -13.58 -12.44
C GLY A 199 -2.92 -13.63 -13.96
N PRO A 200 -3.13 -12.49 -14.64
CA PRO A 200 -3.01 -12.39 -16.09
C PRO A 200 -1.59 -12.62 -16.62
N PHE A 201 -0.58 -12.40 -15.78
CA PHE A 201 0.82 -12.59 -16.15
C PHE A 201 1.51 -13.62 -15.27
N LYS A 202 2.60 -14.19 -15.77
CA LYS A 202 3.53 -15.06 -15.05
C LYS A 202 4.94 -14.47 -15.11
N VAL A 203 5.74 -14.70 -14.07
CA VAL A 203 7.13 -14.22 -14.00
C VAL A 203 8.01 -15.06 -14.88
N ASP A 204 8.75 -14.43 -15.80
CA ASP A 204 9.82 -15.06 -16.57
C ASP A 204 11.18 -14.82 -15.90
N GLU A 205 11.44 -13.60 -15.42
CA GLU A 205 12.64 -13.23 -14.65
C GLU A 205 12.32 -12.11 -13.67
N PHE A 206 12.87 -12.19 -12.47
CA PHE A 206 12.87 -11.10 -11.50
C PHE A 206 14.28 -10.83 -10.98
N LYS A 207 14.74 -9.60 -11.16
CA LYS A 207 15.95 -9.07 -10.52
C LYS A 207 15.49 -8.03 -9.49
N PRO A 208 15.54 -8.34 -8.18
CA PRO A 208 15.13 -7.41 -7.13
C PRO A 208 15.79 -6.05 -7.27
N ASN A 209 15.01 -5.00 -7.07
CA ASN A 209 15.43 -3.60 -7.21
C ASN A 209 15.88 -3.19 -8.63
N ASP A 210 15.52 -3.96 -9.66
CA ASP A 210 15.88 -3.67 -11.05
C ASP A 210 14.70 -3.93 -12.02
N VAL A 211 14.39 -5.20 -12.35
CA VAL A 211 13.43 -5.50 -13.40
C VAL A 211 12.63 -6.78 -13.12
N ILE A 212 11.36 -6.75 -13.53
CA ILE A 212 10.51 -7.94 -13.67
C ILE A 212 10.17 -8.09 -15.15
N SER A 213 10.50 -9.25 -15.73
CA SER A 213 10.02 -9.64 -17.05
C SER A 213 8.89 -10.62 -16.89
N MET A 214 7.78 -10.39 -17.57
CA MET A 214 6.57 -11.21 -17.47
C MET A 214 6.02 -11.52 -18.84
N SER A 215 5.41 -12.71 -18.98
CA SER A 215 4.63 -13.12 -20.14
C SER A 215 3.17 -13.39 -19.74
N ALA A 216 2.28 -13.30 -20.72
CA ALA A 216 0.87 -13.62 -20.52
C ALA A 216 0.70 -15.06 -19.98
N ASN A 217 -0.16 -15.22 -19.00
CA ASN A 217 -0.48 -16.51 -18.41
C ASN A 217 -1.47 -17.26 -19.29
N ASP A 218 -1.04 -18.36 -19.91
CA ASP A 218 -1.86 -19.18 -20.80
C ASP A 218 -3.06 -19.82 -20.09
N ASN A 219 -2.95 -20.01 -18.76
CA ASN A 219 -3.99 -20.57 -17.92
C ASN A 219 -4.92 -19.50 -17.31
N TYR A 220 -4.75 -18.22 -17.68
CA TYR A 220 -5.62 -17.16 -17.15
C TYR A 220 -7.08 -17.39 -17.60
N ARG A 221 -8.01 -17.22 -16.64
CA ARG A 221 -9.44 -17.54 -16.80
C ARG A 221 -10.16 -16.86 -17.98
N ASP A 222 -9.71 -15.68 -18.37
CA ASP A 222 -10.26 -14.95 -19.51
C ASP A 222 -9.37 -15.17 -20.73
N PRO A 223 -9.83 -15.88 -21.77
CA PRO A 223 -9.00 -16.18 -22.93
C PRO A 223 -8.64 -14.96 -23.79
N ALA A 224 -9.38 -13.84 -23.62
CA ALA A 224 -9.10 -12.58 -24.31
C ALA A 224 -8.12 -11.69 -23.54
N LYS A 225 -7.68 -12.09 -22.35
CA LYS A 225 -6.79 -11.30 -21.48
C LYS A 225 -5.53 -12.08 -21.09
N PRO A 226 -4.45 -11.36 -20.78
CA PRO A 226 -4.28 -9.91 -20.88
C PRO A 226 -4.18 -9.44 -22.34
N ALA A 227 -4.36 -8.13 -22.56
CA ALA A 227 -4.20 -7.51 -23.89
C ALA A 227 -2.74 -7.57 -24.39
N TYR A 228 -1.78 -7.38 -23.48
CA TYR A 228 -0.35 -7.45 -23.79
C TYR A 228 0.19 -8.88 -23.67
N ALA A 229 1.08 -9.25 -24.61
CA ALA A 229 1.75 -10.56 -24.59
C ALA A 229 2.85 -10.63 -23.53
N THR A 230 3.59 -9.53 -23.36
CA THR A 230 4.71 -9.43 -22.43
C THR A 230 4.72 -8.07 -21.72
N VAL A 231 5.35 -8.04 -20.54
CA VAL A 231 5.53 -6.83 -19.75
C VAL A 231 6.97 -6.75 -19.29
N THR A 232 7.59 -5.59 -19.48
CA THR A 232 8.80 -5.20 -18.74
C THR A 232 8.41 -4.22 -17.65
N PHE A 233 8.58 -4.61 -16.42
CA PHE A 233 8.39 -3.76 -15.25
C PHE A 233 9.75 -3.33 -14.74
N LYS A 234 10.22 -2.18 -15.18
CA LYS A 234 11.53 -1.62 -14.79
C LYS A 234 11.43 -0.91 -13.45
N GLY A 235 12.36 -1.20 -12.58
CA GLY A 235 12.47 -0.54 -11.30
C GLY A 235 13.74 0.30 -11.17
N GLY A 236 13.76 1.18 -10.16
CA GLY A 236 14.94 1.96 -9.79
C GLY A 236 15.09 3.30 -10.51
N GLY A 237 16.21 3.97 -10.21
CA GLY A 237 16.39 5.35 -10.62
C GLY A 237 15.74 6.34 -9.65
N ASP A 238 15.18 7.41 -10.20
CA ASP A 238 14.46 8.44 -9.45
C ASP A 238 13.16 8.85 -10.16
N ALA A 239 12.33 9.61 -9.47
CA ALA A 239 11.06 10.08 -10.01
C ALA A 239 11.25 10.98 -11.25
N THR A 240 12.35 11.75 -11.33
CA THR A 240 12.68 12.61 -12.47
C THR A 240 12.95 11.78 -13.72
N GLY A 241 13.75 10.73 -13.59
CA GLY A 241 14.02 9.78 -14.68
C GLY A 241 12.77 9.08 -15.17
N ALA A 242 11.93 8.59 -14.24
CA ALA A 242 10.66 7.94 -14.57
C ALA A 242 9.68 8.91 -15.26
N GLY A 243 9.54 10.13 -14.75
CA GLY A 243 8.71 11.16 -15.37
C GLY A 243 9.16 11.51 -16.78
N ARG A 244 10.48 11.65 -16.98
CA ARG A 244 11.05 11.90 -18.31
C ARG A 244 10.78 10.75 -19.27
N ALA A 245 10.96 9.52 -18.83
CA ALA A 245 10.78 8.32 -19.66
C ALA A 245 9.36 8.20 -20.23
N VAL A 246 8.33 8.63 -19.48
CA VAL A 246 6.94 8.60 -19.94
C VAL A 246 6.51 9.90 -20.58
N LEU A 247 6.78 11.06 -19.95
CA LEU A 247 6.21 12.33 -20.36
C LEU A 247 7.01 13.01 -21.49
N GLU A 248 8.36 12.86 -21.52
CA GLU A 248 9.22 13.55 -22.49
C GLU A 248 9.66 12.64 -23.64
N THR A 249 10.09 11.40 -23.35
CA THR A 249 10.66 10.52 -24.38
C THR A 249 9.65 9.51 -24.94
N GLY A 250 8.67 9.10 -24.13
CA GLY A 250 7.73 8.03 -24.48
C GLY A 250 8.40 6.66 -24.58
N GLU A 251 9.50 6.43 -23.87
CA GLU A 251 10.20 5.15 -23.79
C GLU A 251 9.42 4.11 -22.96
N PHE A 252 8.65 4.59 -21.99
CA PHE A 252 7.78 3.78 -21.15
C PHE A 252 6.33 4.21 -21.31
N ASP A 253 5.41 3.24 -21.16
CA ASP A 253 3.97 3.41 -21.35
C ASP A 253 3.28 3.90 -20.06
N TYR A 254 3.83 3.55 -18.90
CA TYR A 254 3.28 3.92 -17.59
C TYR A 254 4.38 4.15 -16.56
N ALA A 255 4.22 5.20 -15.77
CA ALA A 255 5.02 5.46 -14.58
C ALA A 255 4.12 5.68 -13.37
N TRP A 256 4.50 5.08 -12.24
CA TRP A 256 3.76 5.18 -10.99
C TRP A 256 4.35 6.24 -10.07
N ASN A 257 3.44 6.96 -9.37
CA ASN A 257 3.77 7.80 -8.20
C ASN A 257 4.88 8.82 -8.46
N LEU A 258 4.71 9.63 -9.51
CA LEU A 258 5.69 10.66 -9.91
C LEU A 258 5.72 11.81 -8.88
N GLN A 259 6.39 11.57 -7.76
CA GLN A 259 6.60 12.55 -6.70
C GLN A 259 7.70 13.54 -7.09
N LEU A 260 7.32 14.54 -7.89
CA LEU A 260 8.14 15.64 -8.39
C LEU A 260 7.42 16.95 -8.17
N ALA A 261 8.19 18.04 -8.09
CA ALA A 261 7.62 19.37 -8.01
C ALA A 261 6.66 19.63 -9.19
N PRO A 262 5.50 20.25 -8.95
CA PRO A 262 4.44 20.43 -9.95
C PRO A 262 4.86 21.14 -11.23
N ASP A 263 5.75 22.12 -11.13
CA ASP A 263 6.31 22.87 -12.28
C ASP A 263 7.22 21.99 -13.16
N VAL A 264 7.95 21.04 -12.55
CA VAL A 264 8.77 20.06 -13.28
C VAL A 264 7.88 19.11 -14.07
N LEU A 265 6.82 18.57 -13.45
CA LEU A 265 5.85 17.70 -14.13
C LEU A 265 5.13 18.44 -15.27
N ALA A 266 4.68 19.67 -15.03
CA ALA A 266 4.02 20.49 -16.04
C ALA A 266 4.92 20.76 -17.25
N LYS A 267 6.22 21.00 -17.02
CA LYS A 267 7.21 21.19 -18.08
C LYS A 267 7.43 19.90 -18.88
N MET A 268 7.57 18.75 -18.21
CA MET A 268 7.74 17.46 -18.90
C MET A 268 6.53 17.12 -19.77
N GLN A 269 5.32 17.39 -19.29
CA GLN A 269 4.09 17.12 -20.04
C GLN A 269 3.96 17.93 -21.34
N GLN A 270 4.65 19.07 -21.45
CA GLN A 270 4.66 19.89 -22.68
C GLN A 270 5.26 19.15 -23.89
N ALA A 271 6.07 18.11 -23.66
CA ALA A 271 6.58 17.26 -24.75
C ALA A 271 5.49 16.43 -25.44
N GLY A 272 4.33 16.26 -24.84
CA GLY A 272 3.14 15.66 -25.45
C GLY A 272 3.25 14.14 -25.67
N LYS A 273 4.15 13.44 -24.96
CA LYS A 273 4.33 11.98 -25.06
C LYS A 273 3.43 11.19 -24.12
N GLY A 274 3.01 11.80 -23.00
CA GLY A 274 2.14 11.21 -22.00
C GLY A 274 1.27 12.26 -21.34
N VAL A 275 0.34 11.80 -20.51
CA VAL A 275 -0.55 12.63 -19.70
C VAL A 275 -0.35 12.32 -18.23
N LEU A 276 -0.53 13.33 -17.39
CA LEU A 276 -0.49 13.18 -15.94
C LEU A 276 -1.90 12.88 -15.44
N GLU A 277 -2.08 11.68 -14.88
CA GLU A 277 -3.33 11.30 -14.22
C GLU A 277 -3.21 11.59 -12.72
N VAL A 278 -4.23 12.24 -12.17
CA VAL A 278 -4.31 12.65 -10.76
C VAL A 278 -5.58 12.11 -10.16
N GLY A 279 -5.44 11.37 -9.05
CA GLY A 279 -6.57 10.84 -8.28
C GLY A 279 -6.49 11.25 -6.81
N PHE A 280 -7.63 11.67 -6.24
CA PHE A 280 -7.77 11.87 -4.80
C PHE A 280 -8.46 10.67 -4.17
N GLY A 281 -7.84 10.09 -3.15
CA GLY A 281 -8.36 8.92 -2.47
C GLY A 281 -8.08 8.95 -0.97
N SER A 282 -7.92 7.78 -0.38
CA SER A 282 -7.59 7.61 1.04
C SER A 282 -6.09 7.77 1.34
N LEU A 283 -5.23 7.94 0.33
CA LEU A 283 -3.78 8.06 0.53
C LEU A 283 -3.43 9.39 1.20
N VAL A 284 -2.78 9.32 2.35
CA VAL A 284 -2.37 10.48 3.17
C VAL A 284 -0.87 10.46 3.39
N GLU A 285 -0.18 11.51 2.97
CA GLU A 285 1.18 11.82 3.42
C GLU A 285 1.11 12.38 4.83
N ARG A 286 1.77 11.76 5.79
CA ARG A 286 1.64 12.10 7.20
C ARG A 286 2.96 12.03 7.95
N ILE A 287 3.05 12.80 9.01
CA ILE A 287 4.16 12.77 9.97
C ILE A 287 3.69 11.95 11.17
N MET A 288 4.40 10.86 11.44
CA MET A 288 4.18 9.98 12.58
C MET A 288 5.12 10.36 13.70
N LEU A 289 4.59 10.51 14.91
CA LEU A 289 5.35 10.81 16.12
C LEU A 289 5.51 9.53 16.94
N ASN A 290 6.72 9.11 17.23
CA ASN A 290 6.98 7.91 18.03
C ASN A 290 6.59 8.16 19.49
N MET A 291 5.57 7.46 19.97
CA MET A 291 5.13 7.55 21.37
C MET A 291 6.01 6.73 22.33
N THR A 292 6.99 5.99 21.81
CA THR A 292 7.88 5.12 22.54
C THR A 292 9.34 5.56 22.35
N ASP A 293 10.21 5.21 23.29
CA ASP A 293 11.62 5.66 23.33
C ASP A 293 12.46 4.89 22.28
N PRO A 294 13.01 5.57 21.24
CA PRO A 294 13.88 4.96 20.26
C PRO A 294 15.36 4.86 20.71
N ASN A 295 15.67 5.10 21.98
CA ASN A 295 17.02 5.12 22.50
C ASN A 295 17.76 3.79 22.25
N PRO A 296 18.92 3.79 21.54
CA PRO A 296 19.65 2.58 21.23
C PRO A 296 20.29 1.88 22.46
N ASN A 297 20.34 2.55 23.61
CA ASN A 297 20.87 1.99 24.85
C ASN A 297 19.85 1.21 25.68
N LEU A 298 18.58 1.15 25.22
CA LEU A 298 17.57 0.30 25.86
C LEU A 298 17.90 -1.19 25.65
N PRO A 299 17.39 -2.08 26.54
CA PRO A 299 17.57 -3.51 26.37
C PRO A 299 17.13 -4.01 24.99
N GLU A 300 17.76 -5.07 24.50
CA GLU A 300 17.39 -5.70 23.25
C GLU A 300 15.90 -6.07 23.24
N GLY A 301 15.21 -5.74 22.13
CA GLY A 301 13.78 -5.96 21.97
C GLY A 301 12.87 -5.01 22.75
N GLU A 302 13.41 -4.01 23.46
CA GLU A 302 12.62 -3.02 24.19
C GLU A 302 12.61 -1.62 23.56
N ARG A 303 13.55 -1.35 22.66
CA ARG A 303 13.64 -0.10 21.89
C ARG A 303 12.38 0.11 21.06
N SER A 304 11.83 1.32 21.08
CA SER A 304 10.58 1.68 20.37
C SER A 304 9.41 0.74 20.68
N THR A 305 9.26 0.33 21.95
CA THR A 305 8.13 -0.48 22.42
C THR A 305 7.35 0.26 23.52
N ALA A 306 6.11 -0.14 23.75
CA ALA A 306 5.25 0.46 24.78
C ALA A 306 5.77 0.32 26.23
N LYS A 307 6.87 -0.42 26.44
CA LYS A 307 7.54 -0.52 27.75
C LYS A 307 8.19 0.80 28.16
N HIS A 308 8.66 1.58 27.22
CA HIS A 308 9.39 2.82 27.42
C HIS A 308 8.69 3.97 26.69
N PRO A 309 7.88 4.81 27.41
CA PRO A 309 7.29 6.01 26.82
C PRO A 309 8.37 6.97 26.34
N HIS A 310 8.10 7.64 25.23
CA HIS A 310 9.03 8.63 24.68
C HIS A 310 9.32 9.75 25.67
N PRO A 311 10.57 10.17 25.84
CA PRO A 311 10.95 11.13 26.90
C PRO A 311 10.30 12.52 26.78
N PHE A 312 9.92 12.95 25.57
CA PHE A 312 9.25 14.23 25.34
C PHE A 312 8.03 14.15 24.41
N LEU A 313 7.97 13.22 23.43
CA LEU A 313 6.77 13.08 22.58
C LEU A 313 5.58 12.47 23.33
N SER A 314 5.76 11.91 24.51
CA SER A 314 4.68 11.56 25.44
C SER A 314 3.96 12.80 26.00
N ASP A 315 4.57 14.01 25.97
CA ASP A 315 3.94 15.28 26.37
C ASP A 315 3.02 15.78 25.24
N PRO A 316 1.68 15.90 25.46
CA PRO A 316 0.74 16.40 24.46
C PRO A 316 1.06 17.82 23.98
N ALA A 317 1.65 18.67 24.83
CA ALA A 317 2.00 20.03 24.46
C ALA A 317 3.09 20.05 23.38
N VAL A 318 4.09 19.16 23.48
CA VAL A 318 5.15 19.02 22.48
C VAL A 318 4.54 18.57 21.13
N ARG A 319 3.74 17.51 21.13
CA ARG A 319 3.10 17.01 19.89
C ARG A 319 2.24 18.08 19.22
N LYS A 320 1.45 18.80 20.03
CA LYS A 320 0.58 19.87 19.52
C LYS A 320 1.39 21.03 18.95
N ALA A 321 2.45 21.46 19.62
CA ALA A 321 3.32 22.53 19.16
C ALA A 321 4.04 22.16 17.85
N LEU A 322 4.56 20.93 17.72
CA LEU A 322 5.15 20.43 16.48
C LEU A 322 4.14 20.50 15.33
N SER A 323 2.88 20.11 15.56
CA SER A 323 1.82 20.18 14.56
C SER A 323 1.43 21.60 14.17
N MET A 324 1.35 22.53 15.17
CA MET A 324 1.02 23.94 14.94
C MET A 324 2.09 24.69 14.13
N ALA A 325 3.34 24.25 14.23
CA ALA A 325 4.45 24.88 13.53
C ALA A 325 4.50 24.57 12.03
N ILE A 326 3.69 23.66 11.52
CA ILE A 326 3.75 23.20 10.12
C ILE A 326 2.73 23.94 9.23
N ASP A 327 3.20 24.56 8.15
CA ASP A 327 2.36 25.07 7.05
C ASP A 327 2.06 23.95 6.04
N ARG A 328 0.93 23.29 6.21
CA ARG A 328 0.50 22.19 5.34
C ARG A 328 0.07 22.66 3.96
N THR A 329 -0.40 23.90 3.86
CA THR A 329 -0.81 24.46 2.57
C THR A 329 0.41 24.69 1.69
N LEU A 330 1.47 25.30 2.25
CA LEU A 330 2.73 25.50 1.54
C LEU A 330 3.38 24.17 1.15
N LEU A 331 3.44 23.18 2.06
CA LEU A 331 3.97 21.85 1.74
C LEU A 331 3.19 21.19 0.59
N THR A 332 1.86 21.28 0.62
CA THR A 332 1.03 20.71 -0.46
C THR A 332 1.31 21.41 -1.79
N GLU A 333 1.42 22.73 -1.78
CA GLU A 333 1.67 23.54 -2.99
C GLU A 333 3.01 23.18 -3.63
N ILE A 334 4.09 23.12 -2.86
CA ILE A 334 5.43 22.87 -3.39
C ILE A 334 5.66 21.41 -3.79
N GLY A 335 5.05 20.44 -3.07
CA GLY A 335 5.31 19.01 -3.28
C GLY A 335 4.33 18.34 -4.23
N TYR A 336 3.07 18.76 -4.21
CA TYR A 336 2.00 18.07 -4.94
C TYR A 336 1.18 18.99 -5.84
N GLY A 337 1.12 20.32 -5.59
CA GLY A 337 0.33 21.25 -6.37
C GLY A 337 -1.12 20.80 -6.51
N GLN A 338 -1.61 20.64 -7.74
CA GLN A 338 -2.98 20.20 -8.01
C GLN A 338 -3.24 18.74 -7.65
N ALA A 339 -2.19 17.93 -7.47
CA ALA A 339 -2.30 16.53 -7.09
C ALA A 339 -2.44 16.32 -5.56
N GLY A 340 -2.36 17.38 -4.76
CA GLY A 340 -2.49 17.33 -3.31
C GLY A 340 -3.58 18.22 -2.76
N ARG A 341 -4.04 17.91 -1.55
CA ARG A 341 -4.92 18.75 -0.73
C ARG A 341 -4.46 18.68 0.72
N PRO A 342 -4.27 19.82 1.40
CA PRO A 342 -3.96 19.80 2.82
C PRO A 342 -5.14 19.27 3.62
N THR A 343 -4.88 18.45 4.62
CA THR A 343 -5.92 17.86 5.50
C THR A 343 -5.43 17.72 6.93
N CYS A 344 -6.38 17.74 7.88
CA CYS A 344 -6.15 17.33 9.25
C CYS A 344 -6.70 15.93 9.54
N ASP A 345 -7.30 15.29 8.54
CA ASP A 345 -7.91 13.98 8.70
C ASP A 345 -6.92 12.86 8.35
N LEU A 346 -6.83 11.86 9.21
CA LEU A 346 -6.11 10.62 8.93
C LEU A 346 -6.85 9.78 7.86
N VAL A 347 -8.17 9.98 7.75
CA VAL A 347 -9.07 9.35 6.78
C VAL A 347 -9.73 10.46 5.95
N PRO A 348 -9.07 10.96 4.87
CA PRO A 348 -9.59 12.08 4.09
C PRO A 348 -10.68 11.69 3.08
N ALA A 349 -10.85 10.40 2.82
CA ALA A 349 -11.83 9.83 1.88
C ALA A 349 -12.26 8.42 2.33
N PRO A 350 -13.50 7.98 2.02
CA PRO A 350 -14.59 8.78 1.44
C PRO A 350 -15.09 9.87 2.41
N ALA A 351 -15.76 10.88 1.87
CA ALA A 351 -16.15 12.09 2.61
C ALA A 351 -16.99 11.83 3.87
N ILE A 352 -17.66 10.68 3.97
CA ILE A 352 -18.45 10.30 5.16
C ILE A 352 -17.59 10.18 6.43
N TYR A 353 -16.29 9.96 6.30
CA TYR A 353 -15.36 9.81 7.43
C TYR A 353 -14.56 11.08 7.75
N THR A 354 -14.69 12.14 6.94
CA THR A 354 -13.98 13.38 7.21
C THR A 354 -14.56 14.08 8.43
N SER A 355 -13.68 14.54 9.31
CA SER A 355 -14.12 15.15 10.58
C SER A 355 -14.59 16.60 10.43
N GLY A 356 -14.23 17.27 9.35
CA GLY A 356 -14.38 18.73 9.20
C GLY A 356 -13.46 19.54 10.11
N ASN A 357 -12.53 18.90 10.82
CA ASN A 357 -11.52 19.59 11.64
C ASN A 357 -10.43 20.17 10.73
N ASN A 358 -10.40 21.48 10.61
CA ASN A 358 -9.43 22.24 9.81
C ASN A 358 -8.42 23.02 10.65
N ALA A 359 -8.38 22.79 11.99
CA ALA A 359 -7.56 23.57 12.89
C ALA A 359 -6.05 23.46 12.61
N CYS A 360 -5.58 22.35 12.03
CA CYS A 360 -4.17 22.16 11.69
C CYS A 360 -3.75 22.80 10.36
N LEU A 361 -4.67 23.37 9.58
CA LEU A 361 -4.35 23.97 8.29
C LEU A 361 -3.74 25.39 8.41
N THR A 362 -3.86 26.00 9.59
CA THR A 362 -3.25 27.31 9.87
C THR A 362 -1.98 27.10 10.68
N GLN A 363 -0.84 27.54 10.13
CA GLN A 363 0.42 27.58 10.87
C GLN A 363 0.34 28.63 11.99
N ASP A 364 0.82 28.28 13.20
CA ASP A 364 0.86 29.17 14.35
C ASP A 364 2.16 28.97 15.15
N ILE A 365 3.25 29.56 14.67
CA ILE A 365 4.56 29.54 15.35
C ILE A 365 4.50 30.22 16.71
N ALA A 366 3.77 31.33 16.83
CA ALA A 366 3.66 32.08 18.09
C ALA A 366 2.90 31.25 19.15
N GLY A 367 1.77 30.65 18.77
CA GLY A 367 1.00 29.76 19.64
C GLY A 367 1.78 28.52 20.02
N ALA A 368 2.55 27.93 19.11
CA ALA A 368 3.41 26.78 19.39
C ALA A 368 4.49 27.12 20.43
N ASN A 369 5.19 28.26 20.27
CA ASN A 369 6.16 28.75 21.27
C ASN A 369 5.50 28.96 22.65
N LYS A 370 4.34 29.64 22.68
CA LYS A 370 3.61 29.89 23.93
C LYS A 370 3.20 28.55 24.59
N MET A 371 2.73 27.59 23.83
CA MET A 371 2.32 26.28 24.34
C MET A 371 3.49 25.55 25.02
N LEU A 372 4.68 25.58 24.39
CA LEU A 372 5.89 24.99 24.98
C LEU A 372 6.36 25.75 26.23
N ASP A 373 6.27 27.09 26.22
CA ASP A 373 6.58 27.91 27.43
C ASP A 373 5.64 27.57 28.58
N ASP A 374 4.32 27.51 28.34
CA ASP A 374 3.29 27.17 29.33
C ASP A 374 3.49 25.74 29.90
N ALA A 375 4.01 24.82 29.08
CA ALA A 375 4.32 23.45 29.48
C ALA A 375 5.68 23.31 30.19
N GLY A 376 6.45 24.39 30.36
CA GLY A 376 7.73 24.42 31.06
C GLY A 376 8.94 24.00 30.25
N TRP A 377 8.82 23.96 28.90
CA TRP A 377 9.92 23.72 27.97
C TRP A 377 10.67 25.02 27.69
N VAL A 378 11.79 25.25 28.36
CA VAL A 378 12.52 26.53 28.36
C VAL A 378 13.61 26.50 27.29
N LYS A 379 13.73 27.58 26.48
CA LYS A 379 14.83 27.76 25.54
C LYS A 379 16.17 27.97 26.26
N GLY A 380 17.16 27.13 25.90
CA GLY A 380 18.54 27.29 26.33
C GLY A 380 19.25 28.45 25.64
N ALA A 381 20.51 28.70 26.03
CA ALA A 381 21.35 29.73 25.39
C ALA A 381 21.64 29.44 23.90
N ASP A 382 21.55 28.19 23.50
CA ASP A 382 21.67 27.70 22.12
C ASP A 382 20.37 27.74 21.31
N GLY A 383 19.27 28.20 21.92
CA GLY A 383 17.97 28.30 21.33
C GLY A 383 17.11 27.03 21.40
N VAL A 384 17.69 25.89 21.82
CA VAL A 384 16.95 24.62 21.92
C VAL A 384 16.26 24.52 23.29
N ARG A 385 15.05 24.00 23.29
CA ARG A 385 14.25 23.84 24.52
C ARG A 385 14.64 22.59 25.30
N ALA A 386 14.58 22.71 26.60
CA ALA A 386 14.75 21.58 27.52
C ALA A 386 13.81 21.70 28.72
N LYS A 387 13.48 20.56 29.33
CA LYS A 387 12.70 20.44 30.56
C LYS A 387 13.23 19.24 31.34
N ASP A 388 13.49 19.44 32.65
CA ASP A 388 13.98 18.40 33.57
C ASP A 388 15.22 17.62 33.04
N GLY A 389 16.11 18.33 32.34
CA GLY A 389 17.30 17.75 31.74
C GLY A 389 17.08 17.06 30.38
N VAL A 390 15.85 16.92 29.91
CA VAL A 390 15.49 16.38 28.62
C VAL A 390 15.46 17.49 27.57
N ARG A 391 16.21 17.32 26.49
CA ARG A 391 16.33 18.29 25.39
C ARG A 391 15.36 17.93 24.27
N LEU A 392 14.73 18.92 23.62
CA LEU A 392 13.93 18.70 22.41
C LEU A 392 14.86 18.55 21.21
N SER A 393 15.35 17.33 20.99
CA SER A 393 16.19 16.95 19.86
C SER A 393 15.56 15.75 19.16
N ILE A 394 15.22 15.91 17.89
CA ILE A 394 14.43 14.95 17.08
C ILE A 394 15.31 14.37 15.98
N LEU A 395 15.34 13.05 15.86
CA LEU A 395 15.74 12.35 14.65
C LEU A 395 14.50 12.14 13.77
N TYR A 396 14.45 12.84 12.64
CA TYR A 396 13.34 12.80 11.68
C TYR A 396 13.73 12.00 10.43
N GLN A 397 13.13 10.83 10.24
CA GLN A 397 13.44 9.93 9.13
C GLN A 397 12.32 9.84 8.10
N THR A 398 12.68 9.49 6.87
CA THR A 398 11.76 9.09 5.79
C THR A 398 12.51 8.25 4.75
N SER A 399 11.80 7.74 3.74
CA SER A 399 12.44 7.13 2.58
C SER A 399 13.14 8.18 1.70
N THR A 400 14.18 7.79 0.95
CA THR A 400 14.80 8.64 -0.07
C THR A 400 13.75 9.01 -1.13
N ASN A 401 13.37 10.31 -1.17
CA ASN A 401 12.31 10.85 -2.00
C ASN A 401 12.48 12.38 -2.04
N ALA A 402 12.55 12.98 -3.22
CA ALA A 402 12.86 14.40 -3.39
C ALA A 402 11.82 15.29 -2.68
N VAL A 403 10.52 15.05 -2.88
CA VAL A 403 9.43 15.82 -2.24
C VAL A 403 9.52 15.74 -0.72
N ARG A 404 9.78 14.55 -0.16
CA ARG A 404 9.90 14.37 1.28
C ARG A 404 11.15 15.02 1.86
N GLN A 405 12.25 15.05 1.12
CA GLN A 405 13.47 15.75 1.52
C GLN A 405 13.25 17.27 1.60
N ASP A 406 12.52 17.84 0.63
CA ASP A 406 12.14 19.25 0.65
C ASP A 406 11.20 19.55 1.84
N PHE A 407 10.24 18.66 2.12
CA PHE A 407 9.37 18.78 3.29
C PHE A 407 10.15 18.72 4.60
N GLN A 408 11.07 17.76 4.73
CA GLN A 408 11.94 17.66 5.91
C GLN A 408 12.74 18.95 6.14
N ALA A 409 13.29 19.54 5.08
CA ALA A 409 14.08 20.75 5.18
C ALA A 409 13.26 21.94 5.69
N LEU A 410 12.04 22.14 5.17
CA LEU A 410 11.13 23.22 5.62
C LEU A 410 10.62 22.97 7.04
N ILE A 411 10.19 21.75 7.35
CA ILE A 411 9.67 21.40 8.67
C ILE A 411 10.77 21.57 9.73
N LYS A 412 12.01 21.19 9.43
CA LYS A 412 13.16 21.44 10.29
C LYS A 412 13.30 22.93 10.61
N GLN A 413 13.23 23.82 9.63
CA GLN A 413 13.32 25.26 9.85
C GLN A 413 12.21 25.74 10.80
N TRP A 414 10.96 25.35 10.57
CA TRP A 414 9.85 25.74 11.43
C TRP A 414 9.97 25.17 12.84
N TRP A 415 10.49 23.97 13.01
CA TRP A 415 10.71 23.37 14.33
C TRP A 415 11.88 24.05 15.06
N GLU A 416 12.92 24.48 14.35
CA GLU A 416 13.99 25.32 14.92
C GLU A 416 13.44 26.67 15.45
N GLU A 417 12.47 27.30 14.79
CA GLU A 417 11.82 28.54 15.27
C GLU A 417 11.11 28.35 16.61
N ILE A 418 10.59 27.17 16.88
CA ILE A 418 9.96 26.83 18.16
C ILE A 418 10.93 26.18 19.16
N GLY A 419 12.21 26.12 18.85
CA GLY A 419 13.28 25.63 19.74
C GLY A 419 13.42 24.11 19.78
N VAL A 420 13.15 23.44 18.68
CA VAL A 420 13.36 21.99 18.51
C VAL A 420 14.52 21.76 17.55
N GLU A 421 15.58 21.10 18.03
CA GLU A 421 16.69 20.64 17.21
C GLU A 421 16.24 19.44 16.38
N THR A 422 16.63 19.40 15.09
CA THR A 422 16.17 18.33 14.20
C THR A 422 17.31 17.81 13.33
N GLU A 423 17.57 16.51 13.42
CA GLU A 423 18.45 15.75 12.54
C GLU A 423 17.60 15.01 11.48
N LEU A 424 18.06 15.04 10.21
CA LEU A 424 17.35 14.42 9.10
C LEU A 424 18.02 13.12 8.67
N ARG A 425 17.23 12.05 8.47
CA ARG A 425 17.70 10.76 7.98
C ARG A 425 16.83 10.28 6.81
N ASN A 426 17.48 9.83 5.72
CA ASN A 426 16.81 9.27 4.55
C ASN A 426 17.28 7.83 4.33
N ILE A 427 16.33 6.91 4.16
CA ILE A 427 16.54 5.47 4.04
C ILE A 427 16.08 5.04 2.65
N ASN A 428 16.80 4.11 2.01
CA ASN A 428 16.35 3.55 0.74
C ASN A 428 14.93 2.98 0.88
N ALA A 429 14.05 3.26 -0.08
CA ALA A 429 12.64 2.88 -0.01
C ALA A 429 12.42 1.35 0.10
N SER A 430 13.28 0.53 -0.53
CA SER A 430 13.18 -0.93 -0.42
C SER A 430 13.51 -1.47 0.97
N VAL A 431 14.32 -0.73 1.74
CA VAL A 431 14.64 -1.04 3.14
C VAL A 431 13.58 -0.47 4.06
N PHE A 432 13.25 0.82 3.88
CA PHE A 432 12.30 1.53 4.74
C PHE A 432 10.90 0.86 4.74
N PHE A 433 10.40 0.47 3.56
CA PHE A 433 9.14 -0.24 3.39
C PHE A 433 9.26 -1.77 3.32
N GLY A 434 10.44 -2.30 3.63
CA GLY A 434 10.65 -3.74 3.69
C GLY A 434 10.01 -4.39 4.92
N GLY A 435 9.65 -5.66 4.82
CA GLY A 435 9.08 -6.47 5.91
C GLY A 435 10.12 -7.24 6.75
N ASP A 436 11.43 -7.04 6.50
CA ASP A 436 12.49 -7.78 7.20
C ASP A 436 12.56 -7.40 8.69
N PRO A 437 12.17 -8.31 9.62
CA PRO A 437 12.24 -8.06 11.05
C PRO A 437 13.68 -7.95 11.58
N GLY A 438 14.68 -8.38 10.81
CA GLY A 438 16.11 -8.23 11.13
C GLY A 438 16.63 -6.81 10.85
N SER A 439 16.04 -6.08 9.90
CA SER A 439 16.48 -4.74 9.52
C SER A 439 16.15 -3.70 10.61
N PRO A 440 17.10 -2.86 11.06
CA PRO A 440 16.83 -1.79 12.01
C PRO A 440 16.13 -0.57 11.37
N ASP A 441 16.07 -0.52 10.05
CA ASP A 441 15.72 0.67 9.26
C ASP A 441 14.32 0.60 8.64
N THR A 442 13.51 -0.41 8.99
CA THR A 442 12.12 -0.48 8.55
C THR A 442 11.26 0.56 9.29
N PHE A 443 10.25 1.10 8.60
CA PHE A 443 9.33 2.06 9.22
C PHE A 443 8.57 1.47 10.42
N GLN A 444 8.33 0.15 10.42
CA GLN A 444 7.64 -0.55 11.51
C GLN A 444 8.44 -0.54 12.81
N LYS A 445 9.76 -0.72 12.75
CA LYS A 445 10.61 -0.62 13.95
C LYS A 445 10.67 0.79 14.52
N PHE A 446 10.57 1.77 13.65
CA PHE A 446 10.52 3.18 14.01
C PHE A 446 11.67 3.61 14.96
N TYR A 447 12.91 3.25 14.63
CA TYR A 447 14.09 3.62 15.42
C TYR A 447 14.53 5.08 15.19
N ALA A 448 13.53 5.98 15.29
CA ALA A 448 13.65 7.43 15.23
C ALA A 448 12.54 8.08 16.05
N ASP A 449 12.63 9.37 16.30
CA ASP A 449 11.60 10.11 17.05
C ASP A 449 10.39 10.43 16.17
N VAL A 450 10.66 10.73 14.90
CA VAL A 450 9.63 11.12 13.92
C VAL A 450 9.91 10.46 12.58
N GLN A 451 8.85 10.06 11.89
CA GLN A 451 8.96 9.60 10.50
C GLN A 451 7.82 10.09 9.62
N MET A 452 8.06 10.14 8.31
CA MET A 452 7.07 10.56 7.31
C MET A 452 6.94 9.53 6.21
N TYR A 453 5.71 9.19 5.88
CA TYR A 453 5.34 8.37 4.73
C TYR A 453 3.85 8.48 4.43
N ALA A 454 3.46 8.14 3.20
CA ALA A 454 2.07 8.04 2.82
C ALA A 454 1.54 6.63 3.11
N ASN A 455 0.30 6.56 3.56
CA ASN A 455 -0.42 5.30 3.73
C ASN A 455 -1.91 5.48 3.41
N ASN A 456 -2.58 4.37 3.11
CA ASN A 456 -3.98 4.30 2.75
C ASN A 456 -4.60 2.99 3.22
N PHE A 457 -5.87 2.81 2.96
CA PHE A 457 -6.60 1.55 3.14
C PHE A 457 -7.33 1.17 1.84
N ASP A 458 -7.59 -0.11 1.69
CA ASP A 458 -8.36 -0.64 0.57
C ASP A 458 -9.87 -0.47 0.81
N GLY A 459 -10.61 -0.22 -0.28
CA GLY A 459 -12.06 -0.09 -0.22
C GLY A 459 -12.55 1.19 0.43
N THR A 460 -13.66 1.09 1.16
CA THR A 460 -14.37 2.24 1.74
C THR A 460 -14.45 2.21 3.26
N ASP A 461 -14.02 1.12 3.90
CA ASP A 461 -14.06 0.97 5.36
C ASP A 461 -12.66 1.11 5.97
N PRO A 462 -12.40 2.13 6.80
CA PRO A 462 -11.10 2.37 7.39
C PRO A 462 -10.82 1.55 8.67
N GLU A 463 -11.68 0.60 9.07
CA GLU A 463 -11.59 -0.10 10.36
C GLU A 463 -10.19 -0.66 10.64
N ALA A 464 -9.66 -1.50 9.73
CA ALA A 464 -8.35 -2.14 9.93
C ALA A 464 -7.21 -1.10 9.96
N TYR A 465 -7.31 -0.06 9.13
CA TYR A 465 -6.36 1.04 9.09
C TYR A 465 -6.34 1.84 10.39
N MET A 466 -7.53 2.15 10.93
CA MET A 466 -7.65 2.86 12.22
C MET A 466 -7.27 1.98 13.40
N ALA A 467 -7.58 0.69 13.36
CA ALA A 467 -7.22 -0.27 14.39
C ALA A 467 -5.69 -0.41 14.55
N ALA A 468 -4.94 -0.30 13.44
CA ALA A 468 -3.47 -0.33 13.46
C ALA A 468 -2.86 0.81 14.32
N GLN A 469 -3.60 1.90 14.52
CA GLN A 469 -3.16 3.07 15.31
C GLN A 469 -3.42 2.90 16.82
N THR A 470 -3.90 1.75 17.27
CA THR A 470 -4.18 1.53 18.70
C THR A 470 -2.95 1.02 19.45
N CYS A 471 -2.83 1.37 20.75
CA CYS A 471 -1.68 0.96 21.59
C CYS A 471 -1.43 -0.55 21.58
N GLY A 472 -2.48 -1.37 21.49
CA GLY A 472 -2.37 -2.83 21.43
C GLY A 472 -1.69 -3.36 20.16
N LYS A 473 -1.59 -2.52 19.13
CA LYS A 473 -0.98 -2.83 17.82
C LYS A 473 0.41 -2.25 17.64
N ALA A 474 0.93 -1.52 18.64
CA ALA A 474 2.29 -1.01 18.58
C ALA A 474 3.28 -2.15 18.30
N PRO A 475 4.23 -1.96 17.38
CA PRO A 475 5.23 -2.96 17.01
C PRO A 475 6.03 -3.45 18.22
N ARG A 476 6.30 -4.76 18.25
CA ARG A 476 7.08 -5.42 19.30
C ARG A 476 7.67 -6.73 18.75
N PRO A 477 8.67 -7.32 19.42
CA PRO A 477 9.29 -8.57 18.96
C PRO A 477 8.27 -9.70 18.74
N GLU A 478 7.28 -9.84 19.63
CA GLU A 478 6.26 -10.89 19.56
C GLU A 478 5.31 -10.75 18.35
N SER A 479 5.13 -9.52 17.84
CA SER A 479 4.41 -9.24 16.59
C SER A 479 5.34 -9.21 15.38
N GLN A 480 6.61 -9.61 15.54
CA GLN A 480 7.67 -9.48 14.53
C GLN A 480 7.77 -8.06 13.95
N TRP A 481 7.57 -7.09 14.81
CA TRP A 481 7.58 -5.65 14.49
C TRP A 481 6.47 -5.21 13.52
N GLN A 482 5.44 -6.05 13.31
CA GLN A 482 4.27 -5.64 12.54
C GLN A 482 3.37 -4.71 13.35
N GLY A 483 2.84 -3.67 12.69
CA GLY A 483 2.02 -2.65 13.27
C GLY A 483 2.51 -1.23 12.95
N GLU A 484 1.84 -0.24 13.48
CA GLU A 484 2.24 1.16 13.39
C GLU A 484 2.44 1.73 14.80
N ASN A 485 3.55 2.42 15.02
CA ASN A 485 3.86 3.05 16.29
C ASN A 485 3.57 4.56 16.18
N ILE A 486 2.60 5.05 16.95
CA ILE A 486 2.16 6.45 16.97
C ILE A 486 1.93 6.97 18.38
#